data_f03a12c44ce229b936f371606ec33da4
#
_entry.id   f03a12c44ce229b936f371606ec33da4
#
_cell.length_a   1.000
_cell.length_b   1.000
_cell.length_c   1.000
_cell.angle_alpha   90.00
_cell.angle_beta   90.00
_cell.angle_gamma   90.00
#
_symmetry.space_group_name_H-M   'P 1'
#
loop_
_entity.id
_entity.type
_entity.pdbx_description
1 polymer ?
#
loop_
_entity_poly.entity_id
_entity_poly.type
_entity_poly.pdbx_seq_one_letter_code
_entity_poly.pdbx_strand_id
1 'polypeptide(L)'
;MTEKDSKMDINFHGNIDVDFVKKHEIESLIQEQNKRFQVICSSKNDAIITSDETKRILFWNKGAEYIFGYSPDEAIGQLLTLIIPGHLHQRHDEGIERMNQRKEPRVIGKVLELTAIKKGGEEFPIELTLGSWDNDGKRYYSGIIRDITEKKKAELIILNEKKKSEELLLNILPKQVADELKSRGKATTKRYENVTILFTDFKDFTILAASIPPIKLVKELNEIFCHFDDILESFKIEKIKTIGDAYFGACGLPGKNKDHAVQCIEAVRQMFRYLEARNKKSEIQWTMRAGIHSGPVVAGVVSKKKYAYDLFGDTVNTASRMESNGEVGKINISETTYELIKGKYNCVPRGQINAKGKGNLNMYFVE
;
A
#
# COMPACT_ATOMS: atom_id res chain seq x y z
N MET A 1 62.11 73.33 59.29
CA MET A 1 61.02 73.94 59.98
C MET A 1 60.07 74.56 58.94
N THR A 2 58.88 74.12 59.00
CA THR A 2 57.69 74.62 58.38
C THR A 2 57.51 74.31 56.87
N GLU A 3 56.68 73.34 56.71
CA GLU A 3 55.87 72.93 55.55
C GLU A 3 55.04 74.04 55.01
N LYS A 4 54.87 74.06 53.71
CA LYS A 4 53.74 74.70 53.05
C LYS A 4 53.12 73.74 52.07
N ASP A 5 51.92 73.27 52.43
CA ASP A 5 51.03 72.58 51.61
C ASP A 5 50.67 73.35 50.34
N SER A 6 50.78 72.68 49.18
CA SER A 6 50.14 73.15 47.97
C SER A 6 49.07 72.16 47.60
N LYS A 7 47.84 72.49 47.88
CA LYS A 7 46.61 71.83 47.32
C LYS A 7 46.63 71.99 45.85
N MET A 8 46.68 70.91 45.17
CA MET A 8 46.38 70.81 43.70
C MET A 8 44.90 70.48 43.50
N ASP A 9 44.12 71.46 43.18
CA ASP A 9 42.77 71.29 42.79
C ASP A 9 42.72 70.69 41.38
N ILE A 10 42.41 69.41 41.29
CA ILE A 10 42.12 68.75 40.00
C ILE A 10 40.64 68.89 39.78
N ASN A 11 40.21 69.88 38.95
CA ASN A 11 38.87 70.00 38.40
C ASN A 11 38.77 69.03 37.25
N PHE A 12 38.20 67.84 37.49
CA PHE A 12 37.70 66.92 36.45
C PHE A 12 36.30 67.34 36.00
N HIS A 13 36.22 68.25 35.04
CA HIS A 13 34.97 68.43 34.24
C HIS A 13 35.07 67.53 33.04
N GLY A 14 34.83 66.20 33.19
CA GLY A 14 34.54 65.29 32.12
C GLY A 14 33.05 65.25 31.90
N ASN A 15 32.51 66.12 31.06
CA ASN A 15 31.22 65.87 30.46
C ASN A 15 31.32 64.62 29.62
N ILE A 16 31.01 63.47 30.21
CA ILE A 16 30.76 62.26 29.43
C ILE A 16 29.52 62.54 28.59
N ASP A 17 29.69 62.61 27.28
CA ASP A 17 28.59 62.84 26.35
C ASP A 17 27.67 61.60 26.43
N VAL A 18 26.64 61.73 27.26
CA VAL A 18 25.66 60.66 27.54
C VAL A 18 24.96 60.18 26.25
N ASP A 19 24.83 61.06 25.27
CA ASP A 19 24.25 60.69 23.97
C ASP A 19 25.21 59.83 23.13
N PHE A 20 26.51 60.08 23.24
CA PHE A 20 27.54 59.26 22.59
C PHE A 20 27.62 57.82 23.19
N VAL A 21 27.53 57.68 24.49
CA VAL A 21 27.52 56.38 25.16
C VAL A 21 26.25 55.62 24.82
N LYS A 22 25.10 56.24 24.89
CA LYS A 22 23.82 55.64 24.50
C LYS A 22 23.79 55.21 23.02
N LYS A 23 24.34 56.00 22.13
CA LYS A 23 24.43 55.64 20.69
C LYS A 23 25.30 54.40 20.48
N HIS A 24 26.45 54.29 21.14
CA HIS A 24 27.34 53.13 21.06
C HIS A 24 26.71 51.88 21.66
N GLU A 25 25.96 51.97 22.75
CA GLU A 25 25.20 50.87 23.32
C GLU A 25 24.10 50.36 22.38
N ILE A 26 23.37 51.31 21.77
CA ILE A 26 22.31 50.94 20.76
C ILE A 26 22.93 50.28 19.55
N GLU A 27 24.05 50.82 19.02
CA GLU A 27 24.75 50.23 17.87
C GLU A 27 25.26 48.84 18.18
N SER A 28 25.81 48.61 19.40
CA SER A 28 26.25 47.29 19.86
C SER A 28 25.12 46.29 19.98
N LEU A 29 23.97 46.67 20.54
CA LEU A 29 22.76 45.86 20.63
C LEU A 29 22.23 45.49 19.25
N ILE A 30 22.18 46.44 18.31
CA ILE A 30 21.76 46.19 16.93
C ILE A 30 22.70 45.17 16.25
N GLN A 31 24.02 45.32 16.44
CA GLN A 31 25.01 44.39 15.88
C GLN A 31 24.84 42.99 16.46
N GLU A 32 24.60 42.85 17.76
CA GLU A 32 24.37 41.58 18.41
C GLU A 32 23.09 40.92 17.91
N GLN A 33 21.98 41.67 17.80
CA GLN A 33 20.72 41.16 17.24
C GLN A 33 20.87 40.73 15.77
N ASN A 34 21.60 41.51 14.98
CA ASN A 34 21.90 41.15 13.61
C ASN A 34 22.71 39.86 13.48
N LYS A 35 23.72 39.67 14.34
CA LYS A 35 24.49 38.41 14.38
C LYS A 35 23.60 37.21 14.74
N ARG A 36 22.77 37.35 15.78
CA ARG A 36 21.83 36.30 16.17
C ARG A 36 20.87 35.95 15.05
N PHE A 37 20.30 36.95 14.37
CA PHE A 37 19.44 36.78 13.24
C PHE A 37 20.15 36.04 12.06
N GLN A 38 21.37 36.44 11.74
CA GLN A 38 22.18 35.78 10.71
C GLN A 38 22.44 34.30 11.04
N VAL A 39 22.73 33.94 12.28
CA VAL A 39 22.94 32.54 12.72
C VAL A 39 21.65 31.73 12.53
N ILE A 40 20.51 32.27 12.96
CA ILE A 40 19.21 31.59 12.79
C ILE A 40 18.89 31.40 11.32
N CYS A 41 19.15 32.40 10.49
CA CYS A 41 18.90 32.35 9.05
C CYS A 41 19.97 31.60 8.25
N SER A 42 21.06 31.12 8.87
CA SER A 42 22.13 30.39 8.17
C SER A 42 21.81 28.93 7.87
N SER A 43 20.64 28.42 8.30
CA SER A 43 20.19 27.07 7.98
C SER A 43 20.19 26.83 6.47
N LYS A 44 20.78 25.69 6.05
CA LYS A 44 20.74 25.24 4.66
C LYS A 44 19.52 24.39 4.35
N ASN A 45 18.86 23.86 5.39
CA ASN A 45 17.75 22.94 5.25
C ASN A 45 16.41 23.64 5.02
N ASP A 46 16.29 24.89 5.49
CA ASP A 46 15.06 25.67 5.40
C ASP A 46 15.34 26.96 4.64
N ALA A 47 14.59 27.18 3.57
CA ALA A 47 14.58 28.48 2.90
C ALA A 47 13.74 29.48 3.71
N ILE A 48 14.34 30.60 4.08
CA ILE A 48 13.69 31.71 4.76
C ILE A 48 13.63 32.87 3.78
N ILE A 49 12.43 33.26 3.41
CA ILE A 49 12.16 34.29 2.39
C ILE A 49 11.21 35.29 3.00
N THR A 50 11.51 36.59 2.82
CA THR A 50 10.52 37.64 3.15
C THR A 50 10.15 38.43 1.92
N SER A 51 8.92 38.93 1.90
CA SER A 51 8.41 39.79 0.84
C SER A 51 7.56 40.94 1.39
N ASP A 52 7.37 41.99 0.58
CA ASP A 52 6.44 43.05 0.84
C ASP A 52 5.01 42.68 0.36
N GLU A 53 4.08 43.61 0.57
CA GLU A 53 2.69 43.50 0.14
C GLU A 53 2.50 43.44 -1.38
N THR A 54 3.54 43.88 -2.16
CA THR A 54 3.58 43.81 -3.63
C THR A 54 4.20 42.51 -4.14
N LYS A 55 4.49 41.55 -3.25
CA LYS A 55 5.11 40.26 -3.54
C LYS A 55 6.60 40.33 -3.96
N ARG A 56 7.28 41.47 -3.72
CA ARG A 56 8.71 41.58 -4.01
C ARG A 56 9.53 40.95 -2.89
N ILE A 57 10.51 40.12 -3.25
CA ILE A 57 11.42 39.46 -2.32
C ILE A 57 12.35 40.49 -1.69
N LEU A 58 12.38 40.55 -0.38
CA LEU A 58 13.22 41.46 0.41
C LEU A 58 14.36 40.76 1.12
N PHE A 59 14.20 39.49 1.42
CA PHE A 59 15.22 38.68 2.10
C PHE A 59 15.26 37.27 1.52
N TRP A 60 16.47 36.76 1.39
CA TRP A 60 16.79 35.47 0.79
C TRP A 60 17.97 34.85 1.53
N ASN A 61 17.76 33.77 2.32
CA ASN A 61 18.82 33.16 3.09
C ASN A 61 19.62 32.12 2.25
N LYS A 62 20.65 31.54 2.89
CA LYS A 62 21.45 30.48 2.29
C LYS A 62 20.67 29.21 1.97
N GLY A 63 19.63 28.89 2.75
CA GLY A 63 18.73 27.78 2.47
C GLY A 63 17.92 28.00 1.21
N ALA A 64 17.42 29.22 1.00
CA ALA A 64 16.71 29.58 -0.21
C ALA A 64 17.60 29.49 -1.47
N GLU A 65 18.85 29.99 -1.37
CA GLU A 65 19.84 29.83 -2.45
C GLU A 65 20.08 28.36 -2.79
N TYR A 66 20.26 27.51 -1.76
CA TYR A 66 20.49 26.07 -1.94
C TYR A 66 19.29 25.32 -2.53
N ILE A 67 18.09 25.59 -2.02
CA ILE A 67 16.88 24.88 -2.42
C ILE A 67 16.40 25.29 -3.80
N PHE A 68 16.39 26.59 -4.11
CA PHE A 68 15.83 27.13 -5.35
C PHE A 68 16.87 27.36 -6.46
N GLY A 69 18.16 27.48 -6.11
CA GLY A 69 19.25 27.68 -7.06
C GLY A 69 19.44 29.11 -7.56
N TYR A 70 18.77 30.11 -6.95
CA TYR A 70 18.97 31.53 -7.21
C TYR A 70 19.87 32.15 -6.15
N SER A 71 20.87 32.95 -6.54
CA SER A 71 21.63 33.75 -5.60
C SER A 71 20.77 34.87 -5.00
N PRO A 72 21.15 35.44 -3.83
CA PRO A 72 20.47 36.60 -3.27
C PRO A 72 20.36 37.79 -4.26
N ASP A 73 21.42 38.04 -5.03
CA ASP A 73 21.47 39.13 -6.01
C ASP A 73 20.49 38.91 -7.17
N GLU A 74 20.20 37.65 -7.51
CA GLU A 74 19.22 37.30 -8.53
C GLU A 74 17.77 37.31 -8.02
N ALA A 75 17.56 37.02 -6.74
CA ALA A 75 16.23 36.84 -6.16
C ALA A 75 15.66 38.11 -5.53
N ILE A 76 16.49 38.89 -4.80
CA ILE A 76 16.02 40.08 -4.10
C ILE A 76 15.53 41.12 -5.11
N GLY A 77 14.34 41.68 -4.84
CA GLY A 77 13.63 42.62 -5.72
C GLY A 77 12.76 41.95 -6.81
N GLN A 78 12.92 40.64 -7.05
CA GLN A 78 12.04 39.89 -7.94
C GLN A 78 10.69 39.59 -7.27
N LEU A 79 9.70 39.19 -8.07
CA LEU A 79 8.42 38.73 -7.55
C LEU A 79 8.51 37.30 -7.03
N LEU A 80 7.73 36.95 -6.02
CA LEU A 80 7.63 35.56 -5.48
C LEU A 80 7.23 34.53 -6.56
N THR A 81 6.63 34.96 -7.67
CA THR A 81 6.34 34.09 -8.82
C THR A 81 7.59 33.42 -9.40
N LEU A 82 8.81 33.91 -9.08
CA LEU A 82 10.08 33.30 -9.43
C LEU A 82 10.18 31.83 -8.99
N ILE A 83 9.58 31.50 -7.84
CA ILE A 83 9.63 30.16 -7.21
C ILE A 83 8.30 29.42 -7.23
N ILE A 84 7.30 29.96 -7.92
CA ILE A 84 5.95 29.41 -8.01
C ILE A 84 5.72 28.91 -9.44
N PRO A 85 5.26 27.66 -9.64
CA PRO A 85 4.90 27.15 -10.96
C PRO A 85 3.87 28.04 -11.65
N GLY A 86 4.04 28.29 -12.97
CA GLY A 86 3.21 29.23 -13.72
C GLY A 86 1.71 28.98 -13.63
N HIS A 87 1.30 27.71 -13.61
CA HIS A 87 -0.11 27.32 -13.47
C HIS A 87 -0.72 27.62 -12.08
N LEU A 88 0.11 27.98 -11.08
CA LEU A 88 -0.33 28.33 -9.73
C LEU A 88 -0.32 29.86 -9.46
N HIS A 89 0.18 30.69 -10.39
CA HIS A 89 0.32 32.14 -10.19
C HIS A 89 -1.00 32.80 -9.82
N GLN A 90 -2.07 32.56 -10.59
CA GLN A 90 -3.39 33.14 -10.30
C GLN A 90 -3.88 32.81 -8.90
N ARG A 91 -3.79 31.53 -8.50
CA ARG A 91 -4.21 31.06 -7.17
C ARG A 91 -3.41 31.68 -6.04
N HIS A 92 -2.11 31.88 -6.27
CA HIS A 92 -1.22 32.57 -5.32
C HIS A 92 -1.61 34.05 -5.20
N ASP A 93 -1.85 34.75 -6.30
CA ASP A 93 -2.22 36.14 -6.32
C ASP A 93 -3.55 36.42 -5.58
N GLU A 94 -4.57 35.59 -5.85
CA GLU A 94 -5.84 35.61 -5.12
C GLU A 94 -5.64 35.35 -3.61
N GLY A 95 -4.66 34.51 -3.25
CA GLY A 95 -4.29 34.23 -1.86
C GLY A 95 -3.72 35.46 -1.16
N ILE A 96 -2.75 36.13 -1.78
CA ILE A 96 -2.10 37.34 -1.26
C ILE A 96 -3.11 38.50 -1.16
N GLU A 97 -3.95 38.72 -2.18
CA GLU A 97 -4.99 39.77 -2.13
C GLU A 97 -5.95 39.58 -0.95
N ARG A 98 -6.38 38.35 -0.68
CA ARG A 98 -7.22 38.05 0.50
C ARG A 98 -6.49 38.34 1.82
N MET A 99 -5.17 38.09 1.90
CA MET A 99 -4.38 38.40 3.08
C MET A 99 -4.19 39.94 3.25
N ASN A 100 -3.98 40.67 2.16
CA ASN A 100 -3.87 42.14 2.17
C ASN A 100 -5.16 42.81 2.60
N GLN A 101 -6.33 42.25 2.28
CA GLN A 101 -7.64 42.77 2.71
C GLN A 101 -7.94 42.53 4.20
N ARG A 102 -6.99 42.07 5.01
CA ARG A 102 -7.12 41.80 6.45
C ARG A 102 -8.27 40.83 6.82
N LYS A 103 -8.79 40.07 5.86
CA LYS A 103 -9.70 38.96 6.14
C LYS A 103 -8.87 37.86 6.77
N GLU A 104 -9.39 37.20 7.84
CA GLU A 104 -8.69 36.23 8.64
C GLU A 104 -7.80 35.29 7.80
N PRO A 105 -6.47 35.30 8.03
CA PRO A 105 -5.56 34.51 7.20
C PRO A 105 -5.69 33.05 7.59
N ARG A 106 -6.43 32.27 6.79
CA ARG A 106 -6.61 30.82 7.01
C ARG A 106 -5.31 30.01 6.97
N VAL A 107 -4.23 30.61 6.52
CA VAL A 107 -2.95 29.93 6.21
C VAL A 107 -1.77 30.35 7.11
N ILE A 108 -1.85 31.53 7.80
CA ILE A 108 -0.77 31.97 8.70
C ILE A 108 -0.66 31.03 9.90
N GLY A 109 0.57 30.60 10.20
CA GLY A 109 0.88 29.68 11.30
C GLY A 109 0.52 28.21 11.03
N LYS A 110 0.06 27.87 9.82
CA LYS A 110 -0.18 26.48 9.42
C LYS A 110 0.91 26.00 8.48
N VAL A 111 1.20 24.71 8.55
CA VAL A 111 2.06 24.02 7.58
C VAL A 111 1.23 23.66 6.36
N LEU A 112 1.64 24.11 5.19
CA LEU A 112 1.02 23.83 3.90
C LEU A 112 1.95 22.99 3.04
N GLU A 113 1.46 21.91 2.49
CA GLU A 113 2.17 21.18 1.43
C GLU A 113 1.79 21.78 0.08
N LEU A 114 2.78 22.24 -0.66
CA LEU A 114 2.61 22.94 -1.95
C LEU A 114 3.67 22.44 -2.94
N THR A 115 3.58 22.93 -4.19
CA THR A 115 4.60 22.71 -5.22
C THR A 115 5.31 24.03 -5.48
N ALA A 116 6.64 23.98 -5.55
CA ALA A 116 7.50 25.08 -5.94
C ALA A 116 8.31 24.72 -7.18
N ILE A 117 8.98 25.72 -7.78
CA ILE A 117 9.82 25.53 -8.96
C ILE A 117 11.24 26.07 -8.70
N LYS A 118 12.26 25.32 -9.11
CA LYS A 118 13.67 25.73 -9.07
C LYS A 118 14.06 26.54 -10.31
N LYS A 119 15.22 27.21 -10.27
CA LYS A 119 15.82 27.96 -11.39
C LYS A 119 15.89 27.16 -12.69
N GLY A 120 16.09 25.84 -12.61
CA GLY A 120 16.12 24.93 -13.75
C GLY A 120 14.77 24.52 -14.32
N GLY A 121 13.65 25.00 -13.77
CA GLY A 121 12.30 24.64 -14.21
C GLY A 121 11.77 23.33 -13.57
N GLU A 122 12.51 22.71 -12.68
CA GLU A 122 12.09 21.51 -11.96
C GLU A 122 11.06 21.85 -10.89
N GLU A 123 9.87 21.27 -10.96
CA GLU A 123 8.86 21.36 -9.92
C GLU A 123 9.13 20.33 -8.83
N PHE A 124 8.97 20.74 -7.57
CA PHE A 124 9.22 19.86 -6.42
C PHE A 124 8.27 20.18 -5.25
N PRO A 125 7.98 19.20 -4.38
CA PRO A 125 7.08 19.39 -3.25
C PRO A 125 7.80 20.11 -2.10
N ILE A 126 7.09 21.05 -1.48
CA ILE A 126 7.56 21.83 -0.33
C ILE A 126 6.56 21.79 0.82
N GLU A 127 7.07 21.92 2.04
CA GLU A 127 6.31 22.41 3.20
C GLU A 127 6.55 23.90 3.38
N LEU A 128 5.48 24.69 3.45
CA LEU A 128 5.53 26.14 3.65
C LEU A 128 4.83 26.50 4.95
N THR A 129 5.50 27.28 5.79
CA THR A 129 4.88 27.99 6.93
C THR A 129 4.96 29.48 6.68
N LEU A 130 3.81 30.17 6.76
CA LEU A 130 3.71 31.60 6.52
C LEU A 130 3.57 32.37 7.83
N GLY A 131 4.31 33.48 7.93
CA GLY A 131 4.15 34.53 8.92
C GLY A 131 3.85 35.87 8.25
N SER A 132 3.30 36.83 8.99
CA SER A 132 3.17 38.23 8.55
C SER A 132 3.35 39.20 9.71
N TRP A 133 3.82 40.41 9.40
CA TRP A 133 3.92 41.49 10.35
C TRP A 133 3.61 42.84 9.65
N ASP A 134 3.18 43.80 10.43
CA ASP A 134 2.93 45.15 9.94
C ASP A 134 4.03 46.10 10.45
N ASN A 135 4.56 46.98 9.58
CA ASN A 135 5.52 48.03 9.95
C ASN A 135 5.22 49.30 9.11
N ASP A 136 5.07 50.44 9.76
CA ASP A 136 4.76 51.71 9.16
C ASP A 136 3.53 51.69 8.20
N GLY A 137 2.51 50.94 8.58
CA GLY A 137 1.28 50.80 7.81
C GLY A 137 1.37 49.86 6.59
N LYS A 138 2.56 49.30 6.32
CA LYS A 138 2.80 48.30 5.26
C LYS A 138 2.86 46.89 5.86
N ARG A 139 2.35 45.92 5.09
CA ARG A 139 2.37 44.50 5.47
C ARG A 139 3.52 43.76 4.81
N TYR A 140 4.17 42.94 5.59
CA TYR A 140 5.26 42.06 5.17
C TYR A 140 4.92 40.62 5.45
N TYR A 141 5.48 39.71 4.67
CA TYR A 141 5.30 38.27 4.78
C TYR A 141 6.63 37.57 4.96
N SER A 142 6.63 36.49 5.75
CA SER A 142 7.76 35.58 5.84
C SER A 142 7.31 34.16 5.50
N GLY A 143 8.06 33.48 4.67
CA GLY A 143 7.90 32.07 4.34
C GLY A 143 9.07 31.29 4.86
N ILE A 144 8.82 30.22 5.61
CA ILE A 144 9.79 29.18 5.91
C ILE A 144 9.41 27.98 5.03
N ILE A 145 10.31 27.61 4.14
CA ILE A 145 10.07 26.60 3.10
C ILE A 145 11.08 25.46 3.27
N ARG A 146 10.57 24.26 3.31
CA ARG A 146 11.38 23.03 3.36
C ARG A 146 11.11 22.18 2.13
N ASP A 147 12.16 21.72 1.47
CA ASP A 147 12.08 20.70 0.42
C ASP A 147 11.74 19.36 1.08
N ILE A 148 10.60 18.78 0.66
CA ILE A 148 10.13 17.48 1.17
C ILE A 148 10.21 16.37 0.12
N THR A 149 11.01 16.56 -0.93
CA THR A 149 11.18 15.60 -2.03
C THR A 149 11.62 14.23 -1.49
N GLU A 150 12.66 14.19 -0.66
CA GLU A 150 13.17 12.94 -0.11
C GLU A 150 12.17 12.30 0.87
N LYS A 151 11.47 13.11 1.66
CA LYS A 151 10.39 12.63 2.54
C LYS A 151 9.28 11.96 1.73
N LYS A 152 8.81 12.61 0.65
CA LYS A 152 7.75 12.05 -0.22
C LYS A 152 8.20 10.80 -0.97
N LYS A 153 9.45 10.74 -1.43
CA LYS A 153 10.02 9.53 -2.03
C LYS A 153 10.05 8.37 -1.03
N ALA A 154 10.51 8.62 0.20
CA ALA A 154 10.55 7.61 1.24
C ALA A 154 9.14 7.11 1.62
N GLU A 155 8.18 8.01 1.78
CA GLU A 155 6.77 7.67 2.03
C GLU A 155 6.18 6.79 0.91
N LEU A 156 6.46 7.12 -0.35
CA LEU A 156 6.00 6.34 -1.51
C LEU A 156 6.63 4.94 -1.54
N ILE A 157 7.93 4.83 -1.26
CA ILE A 157 8.62 3.54 -1.18
C ILE A 157 7.99 2.66 -0.09
N ILE A 158 7.80 3.21 1.12
CA ILE A 158 7.17 2.48 2.23
C ILE A 158 5.75 2.04 1.87
N LEU A 159 4.96 2.92 1.24
CA LEU A 159 3.61 2.59 0.80
C LEU A 159 3.59 1.45 -0.22
N ASN A 160 4.50 1.49 -1.21
CA ASN A 160 4.63 0.46 -2.23
C ASN A 160 5.07 -0.89 -1.63
N GLU A 161 6.07 -0.88 -0.73
CA GLU A 161 6.52 -2.09 -0.04
C GLU A 161 5.41 -2.70 0.84
N LYS A 162 4.66 -1.85 1.54
CA LYS A 162 3.50 -2.30 2.33
C LYS A 162 2.43 -2.95 1.43
N LYS A 163 2.11 -2.31 0.30
CA LYS A 163 1.13 -2.82 -0.67
C LYS A 163 1.58 -4.17 -1.24
N LYS A 164 2.84 -4.26 -1.67
CA LYS A 164 3.43 -5.51 -2.20
C LYS A 164 3.43 -6.63 -1.16
N SER A 165 3.80 -6.32 0.09
CA SER A 165 3.74 -7.28 1.20
C SER A 165 2.31 -7.77 1.46
N GLU A 166 1.32 -6.88 1.36
CA GLU A 166 -0.09 -7.22 1.52
C GLU A 166 -0.60 -8.13 0.40
N GLU A 167 -0.27 -7.82 -0.86
CA GLU A 167 -0.60 -8.67 -2.02
C GLU A 167 0.00 -10.07 -1.88
N LEU A 168 1.28 -10.18 -1.49
CA LEU A 168 1.93 -11.47 -1.25
C LEU A 168 1.24 -12.28 -0.15
N LEU A 169 0.79 -11.63 0.93
CA LEU A 169 0.08 -12.30 2.01
C LEU A 169 -1.30 -12.82 1.55
N LEU A 170 -2.02 -12.03 0.74
CA LEU A 170 -3.33 -12.40 0.20
C LEU A 170 -3.25 -13.52 -0.85
N ASN A 171 -2.10 -13.70 -1.50
CA ASN A 171 -1.86 -14.86 -2.37
C ASN A 171 -1.66 -16.18 -1.60
N ILE A 172 -1.41 -16.11 -0.29
CA ILE A 172 -1.18 -17.29 0.55
C ILE A 172 -2.38 -17.58 1.45
N LEU A 173 -3.11 -16.56 1.89
CA LEU A 173 -4.18 -16.66 2.87
C LEU A 173 -5.43 -15.91 2.43
N PRO A 174 -6.63 -16.46 2.68
CA PRO A 174 -7.87 -15.72 2.48
C PRO A 174 -7.88 -14.42 3.27
N LYS A 175 -8.46 -13.36 2.67
CA LYS A 175 -8.44 -12.00 3.23
C LYS A 175 -8.83 -11.94 4.72
N GLN A 176 -9.92 -12.62 5.12
CA GLN A 176 -10.38 -12.61 6.52
C GLN A 176 -9.33 -13.19 7.47
N VAL A 177 -8.64 -14.26 7.04
CA VAL A 177 -7.59 -14.91 7.80
C VAL A 177 -6.37 -14.01 7.93
N ALA A 178 -5.97 -13.36 6.84
CA ALA A 178 -4.88 -12.39 6.82
C ALA A 178 -5.16 -11.20 7.77
N ASP A 179 -6.39 -10.66 7.76
CA ASP A 179 -6.82 -9.57 8.63
C ASP A 179 -6.83 -9.97 10.11
N GLU A 180 -7.29 -11.19 10.44
CA GLU A 180 -7.24 -11.71 11.80
C GLU A 180 -5.78 -11.90 12.29
N LEU A 181 -4.89 -12.42 11.46
CA LEU A 181 -3.47 -12.56 11.79
C LEU A 181 -2.78 -11.21 12.00
N LYS A 182 -3.05 -10.22 11.14
CA LYS A 182 -2.52 -8.86 11.30
C LYS A 182 -2.99 -8.19 12.59
N SER A 183 -4.27 -8.34 12.92
CA SER A 183 -4.87 -7.62 14.06
C SER A 183 -4.67 -8.31 15.39
N ARG A 184 -4.62 -9.65 15.44
CA ARG A 184 -4.63 -10.45 16.66
C ARG A 184 -3.45 -11.39 16.82
N GLY A 185 -2.57 -11.50 15.82
CA GLY A 185 -1.45 -12.43 15.79
C GLY A 185 -1.84 -13.91 15.68
N LYS A 186 -3.14 -14.20 15.54
CA LYS A 186 -3.68 -15.56 15.39
C LYS A 186 -4.96 -15.55 14.56
N ALA A 187 -5.18 -16.63 13.79
CA ALA A 187 -6.41 -16.84 13.04
C ALA A 187 -7.36 -17.75 13.84
N THR A 188 -8.65 -17.47 13.74
CA THR A 188 -9.70 -18.23 14.40
C THR A 188 -10.12 -19.41 13.52
N THR A 189 -10.15 -20.63 14.10
CA THR A 189 -10.73 -21.78 13.43
C THR A 189 -12.24 -21.62 13.32
N LYS A 190 -12.79 -21.81 12.10
CA LYS A 190 -14.22 -21.62 11.83
C LYS A 190 -14.85 -22.87 11.22
N ARG A 191 -16.06 -23.20 11.65
CA ARG A 191 -16.89 -24.24 11.06
C ARG A 191 -17.87 -23.65 10.05
N TYR A 192 -17.98 -24.31 8.90
CA TYR A 192 -18.88 -23.98 7.82
C TYR A 192 -19.76 -25.19 7.52
N GLU A 193 -21.07 -25.02 7.48
CA GLU A 193 -22.01 -26.15 7.33
C GLU A 193 -22.30 -26.52 5.88
N ASN A 194 -22.33 -25.54 4.99
CA ASN A 194 -22.71 -25.71 3.58
C ASN A 194 -21.52 -25.39 2.67
N VAL A 195 -20.65 -26.35 2.49
CA VAL A 195 -19.46 -26.22 1.64
C VAL A 195 -19.46 -27.36 0.64
N THR A 196 -19.09 -27.06 -0.60
CA THR A 196 -18.80 -28.08 -1.61
C THR A 196 -17.31 -28.08 -1.89
N ILE A 197 -16.73 -29.24 -1.81
CA ILE A 197 -15.31 -29.51 -2.07
C ILE A 197 -15.19 -30.15 -3.44
N LEU A 198 -14.22 -29.70 -4.22
CA LEU A 198 -13.80 -30.33 -5.45
C LEU A 198 -12.34 -30.79 -5.33
N PHE A 199 -12.09 -32.01 -5.80
CA PHE A 199 -10.76 -32.53 -6.07
C PHE A 199 -10.66 -32.88 -7.55
N THR A 200 -9.54 -32.57 -8.15
CA THR A 200 -9.18 -33.07 -9.48
C THR A 200 -7.79 -33.66 -9.43
N ASP A 201 -7.52 -34.67 -10.25
CA ASP A 201 -6.26 -35.39 -10.31
C ASP A 201 -5.98 -35.83 -11.76
N PHE A 202 -4.73 -35.78 -12.20
CA PHE A 202 -4.36 -36.21 -13.55
C PHE A 202 -4.19 -37.73 -13.62
N LYS A 203 -4.85 -38.33 -14.60
CA LYS A 203 -4.75 -39.77 -14.84
C LYS A 203 -3.33 -40.12 -15.31
N ASP A 204 -2.78 -41.20 -14.74
CA ASP A 204 -1.48 -41.76 -15.08
C ASP A 204 -0.32 -40.75 -14.95
N PHE A 205 -0.47 -39.76 -14.05
CA PHE A 205 0.53 -38.71 -13.81
C PHE A 205 1.92 -39.24 -13.55
N THR A 206 2.05 -40.27 -12.73
CA THR A 206 3.36 -40.88 -12.37
C THR A 206 4.09 -41.39 -13.62
N ILE A 207 3.38 -41.98 -14.57
CA ILE A 207 3.96 -42.49 -15.82
C ILE A 207 4.35 -41.32 -16.71
N LEU A 208 3.48 -40.34 -16.84
CA LEU A 208 3.71 -39.13 -17.64
C LEU A 208 4.90 -38.34 -17.07
N ALA A 209 4.96 -38.15 -15.75
CA ALA A 209 6.04 -37.46 -15.06
C ALA A 209 7.40 -38.12 -15.26
N ALA A 210 7.45 -39.45 -15.35
CA ALA A 210 8.68 -40.17 -15.63
C ALA A 210 9.18 -39.98 -17.08
N SER A 211 8.32 -39.63 -18.01
CA SER A 211 8.62 -39.42 -19.44
C SER A 211 8.99 -37.98 -19.81
N ILE A 212 8.76 -37.02 -18.93
CA ILE A 212 8.95 -35.59 -19.19
C ILE A 212 10.12 -35.06 -18.32
N PRO A 213 11.01 -34.21 -18.86
CA PRO A 213 12.02 -33.54 -18.05
C PRO A 213 11.39 -32.76 -16.90
N PRO A 214 11.88 -32.83 -15.64
CA PRO A 214 11.25 -32.25 -14.47
C PRO A 214 10.94 -30.76 -14.60
N ILE A 215 11.83 -29.99 -15.21
CA ILE A 215 11.62 -28.54 -15.46
C ILE A 215 10.43 -28.30 -16.39
N LYS A 216 10.29 -29.13 -17.47
CA LYS A 216 9.18 -29.04 -18.41
C LYS A 216 7.87 -29.43 -17.71
N LEU A 217 7.90 -30.51 -16.92
CA LEU A 217 6.75 -30.96 -16.13
C LEU A 217 6.20 -29.86 -15.22
N VAL A 218 7.08 -29.20 -14.45
CA VAL A 218 6.66 -28.11 -13.53
C VAL A 218 6.08 -26.92 -14.33
N LYS A 219 6.65 -26.58 -15.48
CA LYS A 219 6.09 -25.50 -16.34
C LYS A 219 4.71 -25.84 -16.86
N GLU A 220 4.49 -27.08 -17.34
CA GLU A 220 3.21 -27.59 -17.81
C GLU A 220 2.13 -27.54 -16.70
N LEU A 221 2.45 -28.07 -15.51
CA LEU A 221 1.55 -28.03 -14.37
C LEU A 221 1.23 -26.59 -13.94
N ASN A 222 2.24 -25.71 -13.90
CA ASN A 222 2.02 -24.32 -13.55
C ASN A 222 1.09 -23.62 -14.54
N GLU A 223 1.28 -23.82 -15.85
CA GLU A 223 0.39 -23.27 -16.86
C GLU A 223 -1.06 -23.72 -16.66
N ILE A 224 -1.26 -25.03 -16.44
CA ILE A 224 -2.60 -25.58 -16.24
C ILE A 224 -3.22 -25.06 -14.93
N PHE A 225 -2.47 -25.07 -13.85
CA PHE A 225 -2.99 -24.63 -12.55
C PHE A 225 -3.27 -23.12 -12.50
N CYS A 226 -2.50 -22.27 -13.19
CA CYS A 226 -2.83 -20.85 -13.33
C CYS A 226 -4.21 -20.68 -14.03
N HIS A 227 -4.49 -21.43 -15.09
CA HIS A 227 -5.82 -21.39 -15.71
C HIS A 227 -6.94 -21.94 -14.81
N PHE A 228 -6.63 -22.95 -13.98
CA PHE A 228 -7.59 -23.44 -13.01
C PHE A 228 -7.83 -22.39 -11.91
N ASP A 229 -6.80 -21.64 -11.50
CA ASP A 229 -6.95 -20.53 -10.57
C ASP A 229 -7.92 -19.46 -11.13
N ASP A 230 -7.74 -19.05 -12.40
CA ASP A 230 -8.63 -18.09 -13.10
C ASP A 230 -10.08 -18.61 -13.17
N ILE A 231 -10.26 -19.91 -13.44
CA ILE A 231 -11.58 -20.55 -13.46
C ILE A 231 -12.21 -20.49 -12.07
N LEU A 232 -11.50 -20.89 -11.02
CA LEU A 232 -12.00 -20.87 -9.65
C LEU A 232 -12.43 -19.46 -9.21
N GLU A 233 -11.61 -18.46 -9.53
CA GLU A 233 -11.91 -17.06 -9.23
C GLU A 233 -13.22 -16.62 -9.86
N SER A 234 -13.46 -16.97 -11.14
CA SER A 234 -14.68 -16.62 -11.87
C SER A 234 -15.96 -17.21 -11.25
N PHE A 235 -15.86 -18.34 -10.56
CA PHE A 235 -16.93 -19.01 -9.83
C PHE A 235 -16.94 -18.72 -8.32
N LYS A 236 -16.05 -17.84 -7.83
CA LYS A 236 -15.91 -17.53 -6.39
C LYS A 236 -15.64 -18.78 -5.54
N ILE A 237 -14.81 -19.67 -6.04
CA ILE A 237 -14.35 -20.88 -5.39
C ILE A 237 -12.96 -20.58 -4.80
N GLU A 238 -12.76 -20.89 -3.54
CA GLU A 238 -11.47 -20.75 -2.86
C GLU A 238 -10.56 -21.89 -3.25
N LYS A 239 -9.40 -21.59 -3.84
CA LYS A 239 -8.32 -22.57 -3.98
C LYS A 239 -7.72 -22.83 -2.61
N ILE A 240 -7.65 -24.08 -2.19
CA ILE A 240 -7.07 -24.44 -0.92
C ILE A 240 -5.58 -24.77 -1.09
N LYS A 241 -5.26 -25.73 -1.94
CA LYS A 241 -3.88 -26.14 -2.24
C LYS A 241 -3.82 -27.10 -3.43
N THR A 242 -2.60 -27.37 -3.89
CA THR A 242 -2.29 -28.52 -4.72
C THR A 242 -1.59 -29.60 -3.88
N ILE A 243 -1.80 -30.86 -4.21
CA ILE A 243 -1.19 -32.01 -3.55
C ILE A 243 -0.58 -32.89 -4.66
N GLY A 244 0.68 -32.61 -5.00
CA GLY A 244 1.27 -33.19 -6.22
C GLY A 244 0.56 -32.64 -7.46
N ASP A 245 -0.08 -33.55 -8.21
CA ASP A 245 -0.91 -33.26 -9.39
C ASP A 245 -2.40 -33.08 -9.08
N ALA A 246 -2.79 -33.32 -7.83
CA ALA A 246 -4.15 -33.07 -7.40
C ALA A 246 -4.39 -31.59 -7.10
N TYR A 247 -5.52 -31.07 -7.55
CA TYR A 247 -5.96 -29.68 -7.32
C TYR A 247 -7.20 -29.68 -6.41
N PHE A 248 -7.14 -28.90 -5.32
CA PHE A 248 -8.14 -28.88 -4.28
C PHE A 248 -8.73 -27.48 -4.12
N GLY A 249 -10.06 -27.38 -4.29
CA GLY A 249 -10.83 -26.16 -4.12
C GLY A 249 -12.11 -26.37 -3.31
N ALA A 250 -12.65 -25.27 -2.76
CA ALA A 250 -13.86 -25.30 -1.94
C ALA A 250 -14.75 -24.07 -2.21
N CYS A 251 -16.04 -24.29 -2.32
CA CYS A 251 -17.06 -23.25 -2.48
C CYS A 251 -18.00 -23.23 -1.27
N GLY A 252 -18.44 -22.02 -0.86
CA GLY A 252 -19.31 -21.82 0.30
C GLY A 252 -18.58 -21.25 1.52
N LEU A 253 -17.31 -20.82 1.34
CA LEU A 253 -16.52 -20.08 2.33
C LEU A 253 -15.81 -18.89 1.65
N PRO A 254 -15.52 -17.82 2.38
CA PRO A 254 -15.82 -17.57 3.79
C PRO A 254 -17.29 -17.17 4.06
N GLY A 255 -18.11 -17.07 3.01
CA GLY A 255 -19.51 -16.63 3.08
C GLY A 255 -20.51 -17.73 2.74
N LYS A 256 -21.79 -17.47 3.00
CA LYS A 256 -22.88 -18.37 2.57
C LYS A 256 -23.10 -18.25 1.05
N ASN A 257 -23.04 -19.36 0.36
CA ASN A 257 -23.35 -19.45 -1.07
C ASN A 257 -24.37 -20.59 -1.28
N LYS A 258 -25.54 -20.26 -1.78
CA LYS A 258 -26.59 -21.26 -2.00
C LYS A 258 -26.33 -22.16 -3.21
N ASP A 259 -25.54 -21.67 -4.17
CA ASP A 259 -25.22 -22.38 -5.40
C ASP A 259 -23.83 -23.04 -5.37
N HIS A 260 -23.26 -23.25 -4.19
CA HIS A 260 -21.90 -23.76 -4.01
C HIS A 260 -21.64 -25.08 -4.77
N ALA A 261 -22.60 -26.03 -4.80
CA ALA A 261 -22.46 -27.27 -5.52
C ALA A 261 -22.50 -27.07 -7.05
N VAL A 262 -23.41 -26.24 -7.54
CA VAL A 262 -23.53 -25.87 -8.96
C VAL A 262 -22.26 -25.20 -9.46
N GLN A 263 -21.72 -24.24 -8.71
CA GLN A 263 -20.51 -23.53 -9.09
C GLN A 263 -19.31 -24.48 -9.19
N CYS A 264 -19.14 -25.44 -8.27
CA CYS A 264 -18.08 -26.44 -8.34
C CYS A 264 -18.22 -27.32 -9.61
N ILE A 265 -19.45 -27.72 -10.00
CA ILE A 265 -19.67 -28.50 -11.21
C ILE A 265 -19.31 -27.69 -12.46
N GLU A 266 -19.79 -26.44 -12.56
CA GLU A 266 -19.50 -25.60 -13.72
C GLU A 266 -18.01 -25.26 -13.85
N ALA A 267 -17.33 -25.03 -12.71
CA ALA A 267 -15.88 -24.83 -12.70
C ALA A 267 -15.14 -26.06 -13.26
N VAL A 268 -15.48 -27.27 -12.79
CA VAL A 268 -14.86 -28.52 -13.28
C VAL A 268 -15.17 -28.74 -14.76
N ARG A 269 -16.38 -28.44 -15.22
CA ARG A 269 -16.73 -28.48 -16.66
C ARG A 269 -15.84 -27.54 -17.49
N GLN A 270 -15.57 -26.33 -16.98
CA GLN A 270 -14.65 -25.41 -17.67
C GLN A 270 -13.22 -25.92 -17.66
N MET A 271 -12.75 -26.52 -16.56
CA MET A 271 -11.43 -27.16 -16.50
C MET A 271 -11.30 -28.27 -17.56
N PHE A 272 -12.30 -29.13 -17.72
CA PHE A 272 -12.28 -30.16 -18.78
C PHE A 272 -12.22 -29.53 -20.17
N ARG A 273 -13.08 -28.54 -20.48
CA ARG A 273 -13.04 -27.82 -21.77
C ARG A 273 -11.69 -27.18 -22.05
N TYR A 274 -11.08 -26.57 -21.06
CA TYR A 274 -9.73 -26.01 -21.17
C TYR A 274 -8.70 -27.09 -21.52
N LEU A 275 -8.68 -28.20 -20.79
CA LEU A 275 -7.75 -29.30 -21.07
C LEU A 275 -7.96 -29.88 -22.46
N GLU A 276 -9.20 -30.10 -22.90
CA GLU A 276 -9.52 -30.55 -24.22
C GLU A 276 -9.00 -29.60 -25.32
N ALA A 277 -9.24 -28.29 -25.15
CA ALA A 277 -8.76 -27.28 -26.09
C ALA A 277 -7.22 -27.21 -26.13
N ARG A 278 -6.57 -27.33 -24.96
CA ARG A 278 -5.13 -27.33 -24.82
C ARG A 278 -4.53 -28.58 -25.48
N ASN A 279 -5.06 -29.75 -25.22
CA ASN A 279 -4.59 -31.00 -25.78
C ASN A 279 -4.58 -31.04 -27.31
N LYS A 280 -5.52 -30.33 -27.96
CA LYS A 280 -5.51 -30.18 -29.43
C LYS A 280 -4.28 -29.44 -29.98
N LYS A 281 -3.56 -28.69 -29.14
CA LYS A 281 -2.42 -27.82 -29.50
C LYS A 281 -1.11 -28.28 -28.86
N SER A 282 -1.12 -29.26 -27.96
CA SER A 282 0.05 -29.72 -27.19
C SER A 282 0.40 -31.16 -27.54
N GLU A 283 1.72 -31.44 -27.54
CA GLU A 283 2.23 -32.79 -27.67
C GLU A 283 1.92 -33.64 -26.42
N ILE A 284 1.81 -32.99 -25.26
CA ILE A 284 1.54 -33.66 -23.99
C ILE A 284 0.05 -33.62 -23.73
N GLN A 285 -0.54 -34.81 -23.67
CA GLN A 285 -1.96 -35.01 -23.46
C GLN A 285 -2.27 -35.16 -21.97
N TRP A 286 -3.03 -34.23 -21.40
CA TRP A 286 -3.46 -34.29 -20.01
C TRP A 286 -4.91 -34.76 -19.92
N THR A 287 -5.14 -35.80 -19.15
CA THR A 287 -6.49 -36.28 -18.84
C THR A 287 -6.72 -36.23 -17.34
N MET A 288 -7.91 -35.85 -16.92
CA MET A 288 -8.22 -35.52 -15.53
C MET A 288 -9.48 -36.25 -15.06
N ARG A 289 -9.49 -36.63 -13.79
CA ARG A 289 -10.67 -37.05 -13.04
C ARG A 289 -11.12 -35.94 -12.12
N ALA A 290 -12.40 -35.91 -11.76
CA ALA A 290 -12.91 -34.96 -10.78
C ALA A 290 -13.89 -35.63 -9.81
N GLY A 291 -13.75 -35.30 -8.53
CA GLY A 291 -14.64 -35.74 -7.46
C GLY A 291 -15.18 -34.56 -6.67
N ILE A 292 -16.48 -34.55 -6.40
CA ILE A 292 -17.14 -33.47 -5.67
C ILE A 292 -18.00 -34.05 -4.53
N HIS A 293 -17.88 -33.44 -3.36
CA HIS A 293 -18.72 -33.76 -2.21
C HIS A 293 -19.11 -32.51 -1.43
N SER A 294 -20.33 -32.50 -0.90
CA SER A 294 -20.88 -31.39 -0.13
C SER A 294 -21.13 -31.79 1.33
N GLY A 295 -20.74 -30.93 2.27
CA GLY A 295 -20.93 -31.17 3.69
C GLY A 295 -20.23 -30.13 4.57
N PRO A 296 -20.28 -30.31 5.90
CA PRO A 296 -19.62 -29.41 6.84
C PRO A 296 -18.10 -29.58 6.85
N VAL A 297 -17.38 -28.44 7.00
CA VAL A 297 -15.93 -28.40 7.16
C VAL A 297 -15.50 -27.47 8.28
N VAL A 298 -14.30 -27.68 8.79
CA VAL A 298 -13.61 -26.76 9.69
C VAL A 298 -12.43 -26.17 8.93
N ALA A 299 -12.39 -24.85 8.81
CA ALA A 299 -11.29 -24.13 8.19
C ALA A 299 -10.40 -23.49 9.24
N GLY A 300 -9.10 -23.51 9.04
CA GLY A 300 -8.16 -22.91 9.98
C GLY A 300 -6.74 -22.84 9.45
N VAL A 301 -5.93 -22.03 10.14
CA VAL A 301 -4.49 -21.93 9.87
C VAL A 301 -3.74 -22.88 10.81
N VAL A 302 -2.88 -23.67 10.24
CA VAL A 302 -2.05 -24.63 10.97
C VAL A 302 -0.59 -24.17 10.93
N SER A 303 0.16 -24.45 12.00
CA SER A 303 1.56 -24.12 12.22
C SER A 303 1.82 -22.66 12.61
N LYS A 304 2.94 -22.46 13.34
CA LYS A 304 3.46 -21.12 13.70
C LYS A 304 4.46 -20.57 12.68
N LYS A 305 5.07 -21.43 11.90
CA LYS A 305 5.99 -21.11 10.79
C LYS A 305 5.41 -21.72 9.54
N LYS A 306 5.48 -21.03 8.41
CA LYS A 306 4.86 -21.47 7.14
C LYS A 306 3.35 -21.72 7.32
N TYR A 307 2.61 -20.65 7.60
CA TYR A 307 1.17 -20.70 7.70
C TYR A 307 0.56 -21.45 6.51
N ALA A 308 -0.28 -22.43 6.81
CA ALA A 308 -1.08 -23.13 5.82
C ALA A 308 -2.56 -22.99 6.21
N TYR A 309 -3.33 -22.34 5.37
CA TYR A 309 -4.79 -22.37 5.47
C TYR A 309 -5.29 -23.67 4.88
N ASP A 310 -6.03 -24.43 5.66
CA ASP A 310 -6.51 -25.75 5.24
C ASP A 310 -7.92 -26.03 5.74
N LEU A 311 -8.56 -27.02 5.13
CA LEU A 311 -9.87 -27.51 5.49
C LEU A 311 -9.76 -28.91 6.12
N PHE A 312 -10.51 -29.10 7.19
CA PHE A 312 -10.53 -30.33 7.96
C PHE A 312 -11.96 -30.86 8.07
N GLY A 313 -12.07 -32.14 8.11
CA GLY A 313 -13.33 -32.83 8.28
C GLY A 313 -13.51 -33.99 7.32
N ASP A 314 -14.48 -34.80 7.61
CA ASP A 314 -14.80 -35.98 6.82
C ASP A 314 -15.27 -35.64 5.39
N THR A 315 -15.84 -34.45 5.19
CA THR A 315 -16.23 -33.90 3.89
C THR A 315 -15.03 -33.85 2.93
N VAL A 316 -13.85 -33.48 3.42
CA VAL A 316 -12.61 -33.44 2.61
C VAL A 316 -12.22 -34.84 2.15
N ASN A 317 -12.21 -35.81 3.07
CA ASN A 317 -11.86 -37.19 2.79
C ASN A 317 -12.87 -37.83 1.80
N THR A 318 -14.15 -37.51 1.94
CA THR A 318 -15.19 -38.04 1.05
C THR A 318 -15.05 -37.46 -0.37
N ALA A 319 -14.74 -36.17 -0.51
CA ALA A 319 -14.50 -35.55 -1.82
C ALA A 319 -13.28 -36.17 -2.53
N SER A 320 -12.18 -36.40 -1.80
CA SER A 320 -11.00 -37.09 -2.34
C SER A 320 -11.34 -38.52 -2.81
N ARG A 321 -12.19 -39.24 -2.07
CA ARG A 321 -12.66 -40.58 -2.51
C ARG A 321 -13.55 -40.52 -3.75
N MET A 322 -14.39 -39.48 -3.88
CA MET A 322 -15.17 -39.26 -5.11
C MET A 322 -14.22 -39.10 -6.31
N GLU A 323 -13.14 -38.36 -6.15
CA GLU A 323 -12.13 -38.17 -7.20
C GLU A 323 -11.45 -39.51 -7.52
N SER A 324 -10.85 -40.21 -6.52
CA SER A 324 -10.05 -41.43 -6.71
C SER A 324 -10.86 -42.58 -7.34
N ASN A 325 -12.18 -42.60 -7.10
CA ASN A 325 -13.09 -43.56 -7.71
C ASN A 325 -13.76 -42.97 -8.97
N GLY A 326 -13.35 -41.80 -9.44
CA GLY A 326 -13.84 -41.15 -10.65
C GLY A 326 -13.34 -41.80 -11.95
N GLU A 327 -13.91 -41.44 -13.05
CA GLU A 327 -13.49 -41.79 -14.41
C GLU A 327 -12.98 -40.52 -15.13
N VAL A 328 -12.04 -40.73 -16.05
CA VAL A 328 -11.45 -39.65 -16.85
C VAL A 328 -12.56 -38.94 -17.63
N GLY A 329 -12.53 -37.62 -17.60
CA GLY A 329 -13.48 -36.73 -18.28
C GLY A 329 -14.88 -36.70 -17.66
N LYS A 330 -15.07 -37.35 -16.48
CA LYS A 330 -16.36 -37.35 -15.80
C LYS A 330 -16.25 -36.68 -14.40
N ILE A 331 -17.36 -36.05 -14.00
CA ILE A 331 -17.52 -35.49 -12.65
C ILE A 331 -18.26 -36.52 -11.80
N ASN A 332 -17.53 -37.10 -10.83
CA ASN A 332 -18.09 -38.05 -9.89
C ASN A 332 -18.50 -37.34 -8.60
N ILE A 333 -19.75 -37.49 -8.21
CA ILE A 333 -20.32 -36.81 -7.05
C ILE A 333 -20.94 -37.79 -6.05
N SER A 334 -20.96 -37.37 -4.80
CA SER A 334 -21.67 -38.11 -3.73
C SER A 334 -23.17 -37.84 -3.77
N GLU A 335 -23.94 -38.71 -3.09
CA GLU A 335 -25.39 -38.56 -2.91
C GLU A 335 -25.76 -37.19 -2.28
N THR A 336 -25.01 -36.71 -1.28
CA THR A 336 -25.25 -35.38 -0.67
C THR A 336 -25.15 -34.26 -1.71
N THR A 337 -24.19 -34.32 -2.61
CA THR A 337 -24.06 -33.34 -3.69
C THR A 337 -25.16 -33.51 -4.73
N TYR A 338 -25.51 -34.77 -5.08
CA TYR A 338 -26.61 -35.07 -5.97
C TYR A 338 -27.94 -34.44 -5.52
N GLU A 339 -28.28 -34.55 -4.22
CA GLU A 339 -29.48 -33.95 -3.66
C GLU A 339 -29.56 -32.41 -3.87
N LEU A 340 -28.43 -31.75 -3.87
CA LEU A 340 -28.34 -30.29 -4.08
C LEU A 340 -28.52 -29.86 -5.54
N ILE A 341 -28.32 -30.78 -6.50
CA ILE A 341 -28.25 -30.44 -7.93
C ILE A 341 -29.23 -31.21 -8.82
N LYS A 342 -29.87 -32.26 -8.31
CA LYS A 342 -30.76 -33.15 -9.07
C LYS A 342 -31.86 -32.48 -9.89
N GLY A 343 -32.22 -31.25 -9.54
CA GLY A 343 -33.20 -30.44 -10.30
C GLY A 343 -32.57 -29.59 -11.43
N LYS A 344 -31.23 -29.57 -11.52
CA LYS A 344 -30.51 -28.74 -12.51
C LYS A 344 -29.68 -29.57 -13.52
N TYR A 345 -29.30 -30.80 -13.16
CA TYR A 345 -28.42 -31.64 -13.97
C TYR A 345 -28.96 -33.06 -14.08
N ASN A 346 -28.74 -33.67 -15.23
CA ASN A 346 -28.91 -35.11 -15.39
C ASN A 346 -27.75 -35.84 -14.67
N CYS A 347 -28.08 -36.77 -13.78
CA CYS A 347 -27.11 -37.50 -13.00
C CYS A 347 -27.37 -38.99 -13.12
N VAL A 348 -26.34 -39.73 -13.52
CA VAL A 348 -26.42 -41.20 -13.72
C VAL A 348 -25.87 -41.93 -12.52
N PRO A 349 -26.63 -42.79 -11.82
CA PRO A 349 -26.10 -43.59 -10.71
C PRO A 349 -24.96 -44.50 -11.21
N ARG A 350 -23.86 -44.46 -10.41
CA ARG A 350 -22.66 -45.23 -10.75
C ARG A 350 -22.45 -46.49 -9.90
N GLY A 351 -23.13 -46.57 -8.77
CA GLY A 351 -22.93 -47.62 -7.76
C GLY A 351 -22.42 -47.09 -6.45
N GLN A 352 -21.82 -47.93 -5.63
CA GLN A 352 -21.43 -47.60 -4.27
C GLN A 352 -19.96 -47.80 -4.07
N ILE A 353 -19.37 -47.00 -3.18
CA ILE A 353 -18.02 -47.26 -2.60
C ILE A 353 -18.16 -47.56 -1.12
N ASN A 354 -17.33 -48.48 -0.63
CA ASN A 354 -17.19 -48.64 0.79
C ASN A 354 -16.28 -47.57 1.37
N ALA A 355 -16.85 -46.65 2.12
CA ALA A 355 -16.12 -45.60 2.80
C ALA A 355 -15.81 -46.03 4.25
N LYS A 356 -14.52 -46.20 4.57
CA LYS A 356 -14.05 -46.62 5.90
C LYS A 356 -14.71 -45.75 6.99
N GLY A 357 -15.47 -46.38 7.89
CA GLY A 357 -16.18 -45.70 8.98
C GLY A 357 -17.55 -45.10 8.62
N LYS A 358 -18.04 -45.25 7.37
CA LYS A 358 -19.35 -44.70 6.91
C LYS A 358 -20.24 -45.71 6.17
N GLY A 359 -19.70 -46.90 5.89
CA GLY A 359 -20.41 -47.87 5.04
C GLY A 359 -20.39 -47.50 3.56
N ASN A 360 -21.41 -47.93 2.85
CA ASN A 360 -21.52 -47.72 1.41
C ASN A 360 -22.07 -46.31 1.09
N LEU A 361 -21.36 -45.55 0.27
CA LEU A 361 -21.78 -44.25 -0.25
C LEU A 361 -22.17 -44.38 -1.72
N ASN A 362 -23.38 -43.92 -2.07
CA ASN A 362 -23.85 -43.84 -3.46
C ASN A 362 -23.07 -42.75 -4.23
N MET A 363 -22.74 -43.08 -5.46
CA MET A 363 -22.04 -42.18 -6.38
C MET A 363 -22.87 -41.95 -7.65
N TYR A 364 -22.67 -40.77 -8.23
CA TYR A 364 -23.34 -40.37 -9.47
C TYR A 364 -22.36 -39.67 -10.41
N PHE A 365 -22.50 -39.88 -11.71
CA PHE A 365 -21.85 -39.04 -12.70
C PHE A 365 -22.77 -37.91 -13.12
N VAL A 366 -22.27 -36.71 -13.25
CA VAL A 366 -22.96 -35.55 -13.78
C VAL A 366 -22.75 -35.52 -15.30
N GLU A 367 -23.84 -35.52 -16.06
CA GLU A 367 -23.86 -35.40 -17.53
C GLU A 367 -24.04 -33.93 -17.98
#